data_df4548093d7a86bcdcd9905a2b4f40ec
#
_entry.id   df4548093d7a86bcdcd9905a2b4f40ec
#
_cell.length_a   1.000
_cell.length_b   1.000
_cell.length_c   1.000
_cell.angle_alpha   90.00
_cell.angle_beta   90.00
_cell.angle_gamma   90.00
#
_symmetry.space_group_name_H-M   'P 1'
#
loop_
_entity.id
_entity.type
_entity.pdbx_description
1 polymer ?
#
loop_
_entity_poly.entity_id
_entity_poly.type
_entity_poly.pdbx_seq_one_letter_code
_entity_poly.pdbx_strand_id
1 'polypeptide(L)'
;MLTVGQKAPDFSLPGVDGRDPGMYDLHRFLEGVDATVLAFVPSAHAPVCEDDLRALGAAGWAGREELLVWAITGDSIFANADAAEDLNLDFPVISDFHAGVADSYDVRLEDWHGHRDIPGRGFVVVDPDWTVRHAWQTDPFETPTPPPLDAVAAALSDLGVAVDAPAVEYRAGD
;
A
#
# COMPACT_ATOMS: atom_id res chain seq x y z
N MET A 1 5.29 -0.96 12.75
CA MET A 1 4.15 -0.29 12.06
C MET A 1 3.28 0.42 13.08
N LEU A 2 2.67 1.55 12.69
CA LEU A 2 1.67 2.23 13.51
C LEU A 2 0.59 1.26 13.99
N THR A 3 -0.02 1.57 15.13
CA THR A 3 -1.08 0.74 15.70
C THR A 3 -2.46 1.43 15.55
N VAL A 4 -3.51 0.63 15.61
CA VAL A 4 -4.90 1.13 15.56
C VAL A 4 -5.12 2.19 16.63
N GLY A 5 -5.73 3.31 16.26
CA GLY A 5 -5.99 4.47 17.11
C GLY A 5 -4.92 5.56 17.06
N GLN A 6 -3.74 5.29 16.52
CA GLN A 6 -2.73 6.34 16.30
C GLN A 6 -3.11 7.24 15.11
N LYS A 7 -2.54 8.44 15.07
CA LYS A 7 -2.68 9.34 13.94
C LYS A 7 -1.70 8.97 12.83
N ALA A 8 -2.21 8.85 11.62
CA ALA A 8 -1.40 8.64 10.43
C ALA A 8 -0.64 9.94 10.09
N PRO A 9 0.66 9.88 9.85
CA PRO A 9 1.43 11.03 9.36
C PRO A 9 0.99 11.43 7.95
N ASP A 10 0.97 12.76 7.71
CA ASP A 10 0.82 13.29 6.35
C ASP A 10 2.13 13.15 5.57
N PHE A 11 2.01 13.08 4.25
CA PHE A 11 3.17 13.06 3.36
C PHE A 11 2.85 13.60 1.96
N SER A 12 3.91 13.98 1.27
CA SER A 12 3.89 14.37 -0.14
C SER A 12 5.04 13.67 -0.85
N LEU A 13 4.75 12.80 -1.78
CA LEU A 13 5.72 11.98 -2.52
C LEU A 13 5.43 11.98 -4.02
N PRO A 14 6.46 11.81 -4.87
CA PRO A 14 6.26 11.54 -6.28
C PRO A 14 5.66 10.13 -6.47
N GLY A 15 4.87 9.96 -7.51
CA GLY A 15 4.29 8.67 -7.87
C GLY A 15 3.82 8.65 -9.31
N VAL A 16 3.19 7.56 -9.69
CA VAL A 16 2.62 7.36 -11.02
C VAL A 16 1.22 6.79 -10.93
N ASP A 17 0.35 7.21 -11.84
CA ASP A 17 -0.92 6.56 -12.14
C ASP A 17 -0.79 5.97 -13.55
N GLY A 18 -0.66 4.65 -13.64
CA GLY A 18 -0.16 4.01 -14.84
C GLY A 18 1.23 4.54 -15.21
N ARG A 19 1.35 5.32 -16.30
CA ARG A 19 2.60 5.97 -16.72
C ARG A 19 2.65 7.48 -16.46
N ASP A 20 1.57 8.06 -15.95
CA ASP A 20 1.47 9.50 -15.73
C ASP A 20 2.09 9.89 -14.38
N PRO A 21 3.22 10.63 -14.36
CA PRO A 21 3.86 11.03 -13.12
C PRO A 21 3.13 12.19 -12.46
N GLY A 22 3.13 12.21 -11.12
CA GLY A 22 2.52 13.26 -10.33
C GLY A 22 3.11 13.38 -8.93
N MET A 23 2.66 14.42 -8.21
CA MET A 23 2.88 14.56 -6.78
C MET A 23 1.60 14.14 -6.04
N TYR A 24 1.77 13.31 -5.05
CA TYR A 24 0.70 12.72 -4.26
C TYR A 24 0.78 13.24 -2.82
N ASP A 25 -0.09 14.21 -2.53
CA ASP A 25 -0.21 14.85 -1.22
C ASP A 25 -1.36 14.18 -0.47
N LEU A 26 -1.06 13.37 0.56
CA LEU A 26 -2.10 12.56 1.22
C LEU A 26 -3.26 13.42 1.73
N HIS A 27 -2.99 14.59 2.33
CA HIS A 27 -4.03 15.46 2.87
C HIS A 27 -5.05 15.92 1.81
N ARG A 28 -4.62 16.13 0.56
CA ARG A 28 -5.53 16.58 -0.51
C ARG A 28 -6.48 15.49 -0.97
N PHE A 29 -6.00 14.26 -0.98
CA PHE A 29 -6.78 13.12 -1.45
C PHE A 29 -7.66 12.54 -0.34
N LEU A 30 -7.20 12.59 0.89
CA LEU A 30 -7.94 12.07 2.04
C LEU A 30 -9.19 12.91 2.38
N GLU A 31 -9.19 14.21 2.09
CA GLU A 31 -10.33 15.11 2.34
C GLU A 31 -11.60 14.74 1.55
N GLY A 32 -11.54 13.92 0.54
CA GLY A 32 -12.68 13.59 -0.33
C GLY A 32 -13.18 12.16 -0.22
N VAL A 33 -12.62 11.35 0.68
CA VAL A 33 -12.92 9.91 0.77
C VAL A 33 -13.33 9.49 2.18
N ASP A 34 -14.02 8.37 2.28
CA ASP A 34 -14.46 7.80 3.58
C ASP A 34 -13.38 6.92 4.21
N ALA A 35 -12.45 6.38 3.41
CA ALA A 35 -11.31 5.61 3.89
C ALA A 35 -10.14 5.61 2.90
N THR A 36 -8.94 5.38 3.43
CA THR A 36 -7.71 5.26 2.67
C THR A 36 -7.01 3.94 2.97
N VAL A 37 -6.60 3.22 1.93
CA VAL A 37 -5.78 2.01 2.02
C VAL A 37 -4.38 2.35 1.51
N LEU A 38 -3.37 2.19 2.35
CA LEU A 38 -1.95 2.32 2.01
C LEU A 38 -1.29 0.94 2.07
N ALA A 39 -0.78 0.45 0.95
CA ALA A 39 -0.05 -0.80 0.85
C ALA A 39 1.44 -0.49 0.70
N PHE A 40 2.23 -0.81 1.72
CA PHE A 40 3.70 -0.68 1.67
C PHE A 40 4.31 -1.97 1.16
N VAL A 41 5.24 -1.85 0.21
CA VAL A 41 6.04 -2.97 -0.31
C VAL A 41 7.48 -2.52 -0.56
N PRO A 42 8.48 -3.38 -0.31
CA PRO A 42 9.89 -3.05 -0.55
C PRO A 42 10.18 -2.67 -2.00
N SER A 43 9.67 -3.45 -2.94
CA SER A 43 9.82 -3.26 -4.38
C SER A 43 8.63 -3.86 -5.11
N ALA A 44 8.11 -3.14 -6.10
CA ALA A 44 6.94 -3.59 -6.86
C ALA A 44 7.19 -4.87 -7.67
N HIS A 45 8.43 -5.11 -8.10
CA HIS A 45 8.82 -6.29 -8.87
C HIS A 45 9.37 -7.46 -8.03
N ALA A 46 9.40 -7.35 -6.70
CA ALA A 46 9.72 -8.52 -5.88
C ALA A 46 8.56 -9.52 -5.91
N PRO A 47 8.80 -10.83 -6.12
CA PRO A 47 7.71 -11.80 -6.36
C PRO A 47 6.57 -11.75 -5.35
N VAL A 48 6.89 -11.69 -4.05
CA VAL A 48 5.89 -11.59 -2.98
C VAL A 48 5.10 -10.27 -3.04
N CYS A 49 5.75 -9.19 -3.41
CA CYS A 49 5.13 -7.88 -3.52
C CYS A 49 4.24 -7.77 -4.76
N GLU A 50 4.65 -8.39 -5.87
CA GLU A 50 3.78 -8.51 -7.06
C GLU A 50 2.46 -9.21 -6.73
N ASP A 51 2.51 -10.29 -5.94
CA ASP A 51 1.31 -10.99 -5.54
C ASP A 51 0.40 -10.11 -4.65
N ASP A 52 0.99 -9.31 -3.74
CA ASP A 52 0.23 -8.35 -2.95
C ASP A 52 -0.44 -7.28 -3.81
N LEU A 53 0.30 -6.70 -4.76
CA LEU A 53 -0.21 -5.66 -5.64
C LEU A 53 -1.29 -6.20 -6.58
N ARG A 54 -1.10 -7.41 -7.14
CA ARG A 54 -2.13 -8.08 -7.94
C ARG A 54 -3.39 -8.40 -7.13
N ALA A 55 -3.23 -8.85 -5.88
CA ALA A 55 -4.35 -9.11 -4.99
C ALA A 55 -5.13 -7.83 -4.68
N LEU A 56 -4.43 -6.73 -4.41
CA LEU A 56 -5.03 -5.42 -4.18
C LEU A 56 -5.76 -4.91 -5.45
N GLY A 57 -5.17 -5.05 -6.64
CA GLY A 57 -5.83 -4.71 -7.90
C GLY A 57 -7.08 -5.57 -8.16
N ALA A 58 -6.99 -6.88 -7.91
CA ALA A 58 -8.12 -7.79 -8.05
C ALA A 58 -9.29 -7.47 -7.11
N ALA A 59 -9.04 -6.75 -6.02
CA ALA A 59 -10.08 -6.27 -5.11
C ALA A 59 -11.01 -5.24 -5.76
N GLY A 60 -10.52 -4.50 -6.77
CA GLY A 60 -11.30 -3.49 -7.48
C GLY A 60 -11.71 -2.30 -6.62
N TRP A 61 -11.02 -2.10 -5.49
CA TRP A 61 -11.36 -1.04 -4.53
C TRP A 61 -11.00 0.35 -5.02
N ALA A 62 -9.98 0.46 -5.86
CA ALA A 62 -9.50 1.74 -6.39
C ALA A 62 -10.53 2.44 -7.30
N GLY A 63 -11.46 1.70 -7.89
CA GLY A 63 -12.56 2.26 -8.68
C GLY A 63 -13.71 2.86 -7.88
N ARG A 64 -13.63 2.87 -6.54
CA ARG A 64 -14.66 3.39 -5.64
C ARG A 64 -14.37 4.85 -5.30
N GLU A 65 -15.35 5.74 -5.50
CA GLU A 65 -15.19 7.18 -5.23
C GLU A 65 -14.95 7.50 -3.74
N GLU A 66 -15.47 6.64 -2.85
CA GLU A 66 -15.32 6.76 -1.41
C GLU A 66 -14.00 6.21 -0.86
N LEU A 67 -13.16 5.61 -1.71
CA LEU A 67 -11.88 5.01 -1.30
C LEU A 67 -10.69 5.65 -2.00
N LEU A 68 -9.63 5.86 -1.22
CA LEU A 68 -8.29 6.10 -1.73
C LEU A 68 -7.46 4.82 -1.57
N VAL A 69 -6.86 4.33 -2.64
CA VAL A 69 -6.00 3.14 -2.62
C VAL A 69 -4.67 3.49 -3.24
N TRP A 70 -3.59 3.43 -2.47
CA TRP A 70 -2.23 3.69 -2.94
C TRP A 70 -1.28 2.56 -2.54
N ALA A 71 -0.38 2.19 -3.44
CA ALA A 71 0.82 1.41 -3.09
C ALA A 71 2.00 2.35 -2.87
N ILE A 72 2.85 2.06 -1.89
CA ILE A 72 4.05 2.83 -1.55
C ILE A 72 5.25 1.89 -1.61
N THR A 73 6.21 2.19 -2.49
CA THR A 73 7.36 1.33 -2.75
C THR A 73 8.68 2.06 -2.49
N GLY A 74 9.77 1.31 -2.33
CA GLY A 74 11.13 1.85 -2.34
C GLY A 74 11.70 2.12 -3.74
N ASP A 75 10.92 1.85 -4.79
CA ASP A 75 11.37 2.00 -6.16
C ASP A 75 11.24 3.44 -6.67
N SER A 76 11.96 3.75 -7.75
CA SER A 76 11.79 5.01 -8.47
C SER A 76 10.43 5.06 -9.19
N ILE A 77 9.96 6.27 -9.52
CA ILE A 77 8.74 6.45 -10.33
C ILE A 77 8.81 5.74 -11.69
N PHE A 78 10.00 5.56 -12.24
CA PHE A 78 10.19 4.88 -13.53
C PHE A 78 9.97 3.37 -13.41
N ALA A 79 10.53 2.74 -12.37
CA ALA A 79 10.30 1.34 -12.08
C ALA A 79 8.84 1.09 -11.68
N ASN A 80 8.25 2.01 -10.91
CA ASN A 80 6.83 1.95 -10.55
C ASN A 80 5.90 2.04 -11.78
N ALA A 81 6.26 2.86 -12.79
CA ALA A 81 5.49 2.95 -14.02
C ALA A 81 5.53 1.65 -14.83
N ASP A 82 6.70 1.01 -14.90
CA ASP A 82 6.84 -0.31 -15.55
C ASP A 82 6.04 -1.38 -14.79
N ALA A 83 6.12 -1.40 -13.45
CA ALA A 83 5.37 -2.32 -12.63
C ALA A 83 3.85 -2.11 -12.73
N ALA A 84 3.38 -0.85 -12.74
CA ALA A 84 1.96 -0.54 -12.89
C ALA A 84 1.40 -1.09 -14.22
N GLU A 85 2.17 -0.99 -15.31
CA GLU A 85 1.78 -1.55 -16.62
C GLU A 85 1.84 -3.08 -16.62
N ASP A 86 2.97 -3.67 -16.18
CA ASP A 86 3.18 -5.12 -16.18
C ASP A 86 2.17 -5.88 -15.30
N LEU A 87 1.79 -5.28 -14.19
CA LEU A 87 0.82 -5.84 -13.24
C LEU A 87 -0.62 -5.40 -13.52
N ASN A 88 -0.83 -4.50 -14.49
CA ASN A 88 -2.12 -3.90 -14.82
C ASN A 88 -2.82 -3.32 -13.57
N LEU A 89 -2.10 -2.48 -12.82
CA LEU A 89 -2.63 -1.84 -11.61
C LEU A 89 -3.55 -0.68 -11.97
N ASP A 90 -4.66 -0.56 -11.24
CA ASP A 90 -5.69 0.46 -11.39
C ASP A 90 -5.63 1.54 -10.28
N PHE A 91 -4.51 1.64 -9.58
CA PHE A 91 -4.26 2.59 -8.50
C PHE A 91 -2.85 3.17 -8.59
N PRO A 92 -2.63 4.38 -8.06
CA PRO A 92 -1.32 5.01 -8.03
C PRO A 92 -0.28 4.22 -7.25
N VAL A 93 0.95 4.21 -7.78
CA VAL A 93 2.14 3.63 -7.14
C VAL A 93 3.10 4.77 -6.78
N ILE A 94 3.31 4.97 -5.48
CA ILE A 94 4.02 6.09 -4.89
C ILE A 94 5.45 5.69 -4.57
N SER A 95 6.41 6.57 -4.84
CA SER A 95 7.84 6.34 -4.63
C SER A 95 8.32 6.93 -3.31
N ASP A 96 8.53 6.10 -2.31
CA ASP A 96 9.22 6.46 -1.06
C ASP A 96 10.69 6.01 -1.12
N PHE A 97 11.40 6.53 -2.11
CA PHE A 97 12.77 6.13 -2.48
C PHE A 97 13.79 6.26 -1.34
N HIS A 98 13.51 7.09 -0.34
CA HIS A 98 14.35 7.32 0.83
C HIS A 98 13.74 6.80 2.13
N ALA A 99 12.66 6.04 2.04
CA ALA A 99 11.93 5.44 3.16
C ALA A 99 11.51 6.43 4.27
N GLY A 100 11.36 7.71 3.95
CA GLY A 100 10.97 8.73 4.94
C GLY A 100 9.54 8.54 5.42
N VAL A 101 8.63 8.17 4.54
CA VAL A 101 7.25 7.85 4.88
C VAL A 101 7.18 6.49 5.58
N ALA A 102 7.87 5.48 5.06
CA ALA A 102 7.95 4.17 5.73
C ALA A 102 8.49 4.27 7.16
N ASP A 103 9.47 5.16 7.41
CA ASP A 103 9.98 5.44 8.75
C ASP A 103 8.90 6.08 9.64
N SER A 104 8.17 7.08 9.13
CA SER A 104 7.10 7.75 9.88
C SER A 104 5.91 6.84 10.19
N TYR A 105 5.67 5.82 9.36
CA TYR A 105 4.66 4.78 9.58
C TYR A 105 5.19 3.56 10.35
N ASP A 106 6.45 3.61 10.80
CA ASP A 106 7.12 2.54 11.54
C ASP A 106 7.07 1.19 10.78
N VAL A 107 7.31 1.25 9.46
CA VAL A 107 7.34 0.09 8.55
C VAL A 107 8.62 0.03 7.73
N ARG A 108 9.64 0.83 8.07
CA ARG A 108 10.94 0.84 7.41
C ARG A 108 11.74 -0.44 7.73
N LEU A 109 12.38 -1.00 6.70
CA LEU A 109 13.41 -2.02 6.81
C LEU A 109 14.79 -1.39 6.76
N GLU A 110 15.67 -1.76 7.69
CA GLU A 110 17.06 -1.31 7.70
C GLU A 110 17.88 -1.95 6.59
N ASP A 111 17.63 -3.22 6.30
CA ASP A 111 18.26 -3.98 5.21
C ASP A 111 17.30 -5.05 4.69
N TRP A 112 17.25 -5.19 3.38
CA TRP A 112 16.55 -6.27 2.69
C TRP A 112 17.33 -6.63 1.41
N HIS A 113 17.98 -7.78 1.40
CA HIS A 113 18.85 -8.24 0.29
C HIS A 113 19.94 -7.22 -0.10
N GLY A 114 20.48 -6.48 0.86
CA GLY A 114 21.49 -5.42 0.63
C GLY A 114 20.90 -4.05 0.23
N HIS A 115 19.59 -3.95 0.02
CA HIS A 115 18.88 -2.68 -0.09
C HIS A 115 18.64 -2.12 1.30
N ARG A 116 19.05 -0.88 1.52
CA ARG A 116 18.96 -0.24 2.84
C ARG A 116 17.88 0.84 2.86
N ASP A 117 17.29 0.97 4.05
CA ASP A 117 16.33 2.04 4.30
C ASP A 117 15.22 2.07 3.24
N ILE A 118 14.45 0.99 3.17
CA ILE A 118 13.34 0.83 2.23
C ILE A 118 12.03 0.57 2.97
N PRO A 119 10.87 0.80 2.35
CA PRO A 119 9.60 0.37 2.90
C PRO A 119 9.58 -1.13 3.17
N GLY A 120 8.99 -1.53 4.28
CA GLY A 120 8.68 -2.93 4.55
C GLY A 120 7.38 -3.35 3.89
N ARG A 121 6.91 -4.56 4.19
CA ARG A 121 5.68 -5.11 3.66
C ARG A 121 4.54 -4.95 4.67
N GLY A 122 3.52 -4.17 4.35
CA GLY A 122 2.39 -3.94 5.27
C GLY A 122 1.21 -3.20 4.65
N PHE A 123 0.09 -3.24 5.35
CA PHE A 123 -1.16 -2.57 4.98
C PHE A 123 -1.68 -1.73 6.13
N VAL A 124 -2.14 -0.51 5.81
CA VAL A 124 -2.75 0.42 6.76
C VAL A 124 -4.07 0.93 6.19
N VAL A 125 -5.12 0.95 7.03
CA VAL A 125 -6.36 1.65 6.74
C VAL A 125 -6.43 2.89 7.61
N VAL A 126 -6.72 4.04 7.00
CA VAL A 126 -6.82 5.34 7.66
C VAL A 126 -8.21 5.92 7.40
N ASP A 127 -8.85 6.46 8.44
CA ASP A 127 -10.13 7.16 8.31
C ASP A 127 -9.96 8.65 7.95
N PRO A 128 -11.06 9.37 7.63
CA PRO A 128 -11.01 10.81 7.30
C PRO A 128 -10.43 11.69 8.41
N ASP A 129 -10.47 11.23 9.65
CA ASP A 129 -9.90 11.92 10.82
C ASP A 129 -8.42 11.57 11.03
N TRP A 130 -7.74 10.98 10.04
CA TRP A 130 -6.33 10.58 10.13
C TRP A 130 -6.05 9.51 11.20
N THR A 131 -7.03 8.72 11.57
CA THR A 131 -6.85 7.67 12.56
C THR A 131 -6.64 6.33 11.88
N VAL A 132 -5.61 5.60 12.28
CA VAL A 132 -5.35 4.22 11.84
C VAL A 132 -6.46 3.31 12.35
N ARG A 133 -7.16 2.63 11.46
CA ARG A 133 -8.26 1.69 11.75
C ARG A 133 -7.86 0.24 11.57
N HIS A 134 -6.87 -0.02 10.73
CA HIS A 134 -6.22 -1.31 10.57
C HIS A 134 -4.75 -1.11 10.29
N ALA A 135 -3.91 -1.99 10.84
CA ALA A 135 -2.49 -2.03 10.54
C ALA A 135 -2.00 -3.47 10.60
N TRP A 136 -1.27 -3.87 9.58
CA TRP A 136 -0.65 -5.17 9.48
C TRP A 136 0.72 -5.04 8.80
N GLN A 137 1.69 -5.77 9.31
CA GLN A 137 2.99 -5.91 8.66
C GLN A 137 3.51 -7.33 8.83
N THR A 138 4.39 -7.73 7.95
CA THR A 138 5.11 -9.01 8.04
C THR A 138 6.58 -8.81 7.74
N ASP A 139 7.41 -9.71 8.26
CA ASP A 139 8.81 -9.79 7.89
C ASP A 139 8.91 -10.35 6.46
N PRO A 140 9.53 -9.61 5.51
CA PRO A 140 9.68 -10.08 4.14
C PRO A 140 10.67 -11.25 4.00
N PHE A 141 11.40 -11.61 5.05
CA PHE A 141 12.32 -12.76 5.09
C PHE A 141 11.64 -14.04 5.62
N GLU A 142 10.45 -13.93 6.18
CA GLU A 142 9.68 -15.09 6.64
C GLU A 142 8.95 -15.77 5.47
N THR A 143 8.35 -16.93 5.78
CA THR A 143 7.49 -17.63 4.80
C THR A 143 6.43 -16.67 4.28
N PRO A 144 6.27 -16.52 2.96
CA PRO A 144 5.28 -15.62 2.38
C PRO A 144 3.88 -15.90 2.94
N THR A 145 3.26 -14.89 3.52
CA THR A 145 1.87 -14.93 3.98
C THR A 145 1.02 -14.06 3.06
N PRO A 146 -0.22 -14.48 2.73
CA PRO A 146 -1.12 -13.64 1.96
C PRO A 146 -1.35 -12.28 2.62
N PRO A 147 -1.58 -11.21 1.85
CA PRO A 147 -2.01 -9.93 2.41
C PRO A 147 -3.35 -10.10 3.11
N PRO A 148 -3.62 -9.42 4.23
CA PRO A 148 -4.81 -9.62 5.04
C PRO A 148 -6.02 -8.86 4.47
N LEU A 149 -6.36 -9.07 3.20
CA LEU A 149 -7.42 -8.30 2.54
C LEU A 149 -8.80 -8.50 3.18
N ASP A 150 -9.08 -9.66 3.79
CA ASP A 150 -10.30 -9.86 4.59
C ASP A 150 -10.37 -8.90 5.79
N ALA A 151 -9.27 -8.73 6.50
CA ALA A 151 -9.21 -7.83 7.64
C ALA A 151 -9.24 -6.35 7.20
N VAL A 152 -8.62 -6.02 6.07
CA VAL A 152 -8.72 -4.70 5.45
C VAL A 152 -10.17 -4.41 5.04
N ALA A 153 -10.85 -5.34 4.36
CA ALA A 153 -12.26 -5.19 3.97
C ALA A 153 -13.19 -5.03 5.19
N ALA A 154 -12.93 -5.76 6.27
CA ALA A 154 -13.68 -5.60 7.53
C ALA A 154 -13.49 -4.20 8.11
N ALA A 155 -12.26 -3.68 8.14
CA ALA A 155 -11.99 -2.32 8.63
C ALA A 155 -12.65 -1.24 7.76
N LEU A 156 -12.69 -1.43 6.44
CA LEU A 156 -13.40 -0.55 5.51
C LEU A 156 -14.91 -0.59 5.76
N SER A 157 -15.47 -1.77 6.00
CA SER A 157 -16.90 -1.93 6.32
C SER A 157 -17.28 -1.25 7.62
N ASP A 158 -16.41 -1.26 8.63
CA ASP A 158 -16.60 -0.53 9.89
C ASP A 158 -16.61 1.00 9.70
N LEU A 159 -16.02 1.49 8.62
CA LEU A 159 -16.04 2.90 8.20
C LEU A 159 -17.23 3.22 7.27
N GLY A 160 -18.11 2.25 7.01
CA GLY A 160 -19.27 2.42 6.15
C GLY A 160 -19.01 2.12 4.67
N VAL A 161 -17.80 1.70 4.32
CA VAL A 161 -17.43 1.33 2.96
C VAL A 161 -17.49 -0.19 2.79
N ALA A 162 -18.65 -0.70 2.36
CA ALA A 162 -18.84 -2.13 2.16
C ALA A 162 -18.12 -2.61 0.91
N VAL A 163 -17.11 -3.44 1.08
CA VAL A 163 -16.33 -4.08 0.01
C VAL A 163 -16.14 -5.55 0.30
N ASP A 164 -15.97 -6.34 -0.76
CA ASP A 164 -15.58 -7.74 -0.65
C ASP A 164 -14.06 -7.89 -0.77
N ALA A 165 -13.48 -8.80 0.00
CA ALA A 165 -12.11 -9.20 -0.21
C ALA A 165 -12.04 -10.19 -1.38
N PRO A 166 -11.06 -10.07 -2.28
CA PRO A 166 -10.88 -11.03 -3.37
C PRO A 166 -10.42 -12.37 -2.83
N ALA A 167 -10.82 -13.46 -3.49
CA ALA A 167 -10.19 -14.74 -3.29
C ALA A 167 -8.76 -14.67 -3.86
N VAL A 168 -7.76 -14.57 -3.00
CA VAL A 168 -6.36 -14.50 -3.42
C VAL A 168 -5.78 -15.90 -3.56
N GLU A 169 -5.41 -16.28 -4.77
CA GLU A 169 -4.49 -17.40 -4.99
C GLU A 169 -3.06 -16.87 -4.81
N TYR A 170 -2.50 -17.08 -3.63
CA TYR A 170 -1.12 -16.74 -3.34
C TYR A 170 -0.21 -17.77 -3.98
N ARG A 171 0.69 -17.33 -4.84
CA ARG A 171 1.72 -18.20 -5.39
C ARG A 171 2.73 -18.48 -4.29
N ALA A 172 2.60 -19.63 -3.63
CA ALA A 172 3.66 -20.10 -2.75
C ALA A 172 4.95 -20.10 -3.57
N GLY A 173 5.91 -19.28 -3.16
CA GLY A 173 7.14 -19.11 -3.91
C GLY A 173 7.83 -20.47 -4.16
N ASP A 174 8.18 -20.73 -5.40
CA ASP A 174 9.15 -21.74 -5.79
C ASP A 174 10.56 -21.22 -5.45
#